data_e57381d7c6ec7362b5563c7efb59c894
#
_entry.id   e57381d7c6ec7362b5563c7efb59c894
#
_cell.length_a   1.000
_cell.length_b   1.000
_cell.length_c   1.000
_cell.angle_alpha   90.00
_cell.angle_beta   90.00
_cell.angle_gamma   90.00
#
_symmetry.space_group_name_H-M   'P 1'
#
loop_
_entity.id
_entity.type
_entity.pdbx_description
1 polymer ?
#
loop_
_entity_poly.entity_id
_entity_poly.type
_entity_poly.pdbx_seq_one_letter_code
_entity_poly.pdbx_strand_id
1 'polypeptide(L)'
;MLLFLMLMTGFAGFVDSAAGGGGLISLPAYLFAGLPVHYTYGTNKFSAACGTTFATAQFFQKGAMNIRVGLLAAVGSFVGSALGSHIVLLLSDQVLRTMMLIILPVAAVLILWRRDLPDENRDDGTLNAKKAALALAIGLGIGLYDGIFGPGTGTFAIIAFTTLMGFDLRTANGNGKVLNLASNYASLFTYLMNGLVVFHIGIPCACLLYTSPSPRDGLLS
;
A
#
# COMPACT_ATOMS: atom_id res chain seq x y z
N MET A 1 -4.06 24.84 -6.00
CA MET A 1 -3.66 23.88 -4.98
C MET A 1 -4.42 22.55 -5.12
N LEU A 2 -5.78 22.52 -4.93
CA LEU A 2 -6.55 21.29 -5.02
C LEU A 2 -6.39 20.56 -6.37
N LEU A 3 -6.47 21.28 -7.51
CA LEU A 3 -6.25 20.69 -8.83
C LEU A 3 -4.87 20.02 -8.97
N PHE A 4 -3.82 20.65 -8.44
CA PHE A 4 -2.48 20.06 -8.41
C PHE A 4 -2.48 18.74 -7.64
N LEU A 5 -3.06 18.71 -6.43
CA LEU A 5 -3.16 17.48 -5.64
C LEU A 5 -3.96 16.40 -6.35
N MET A 6 -5.06 16.76 -6.97
CA MET A 6 -5.88 15.83 -7.75
C MET A 6 -5.09 15.20 -8.91
N LEU A 7 -4.36 16.00 -9.68
CA LEU A 7 -3.52 15.49 -10.79
C LEU A 7 -2.39 14.60 -10.27
N MET A 8 -1.70 15.02 -9.21
CA MET A 8 -0.61 14.23 -8.63
C MET A 8 -1.09 12.92 -8.00
N THR A 9 -2.25 12.92 -7.33
CA THR A 9 -2.82 11.69 -6.78
C THR A 9 -3.39 10.77 -7.85
N GLY A 10 -3.96 11.31 -8.94
CA GLY A 10 -4.33 10.52 -10.12
C GLY A 10 -3.11 9.86 -10.75
N PHE A 11 -2.03 10.59 -10.96
CA PHE A 11 -0.77 10.04 -11.44
C PHE A 11 -0.18 9.01 -10.45
N ALA A 12 -0.26 9.26 -9.15
CA ALA A 12 0.14 8.32 -8.12
C ALA A 12 -0.66 7.00 -8.21
N GLY A 13 -1.98 7.08 -8.47
CA GLY A 13 -2.83 5.91 -8.67
C GLY A 13 -2.41 5.09 -9.89
N PHE A 14 -2.08 5.75 -11.00
CA PHE A 14 -1.55 5.09 -12.20
C PHE A 14 -0.24 4.35 -11.90
N VAL A 15 0.70 4.99 -11.22
CA VAL A 15 1.98 4.37 -10.82
C VAL A 15 1.76 3.25 -9.80
N ASP A 16 0.82 3.42 -8.86
CA ASP A 16 0.48 2.37 -7.87
C ASP A 16 -0.07 1.11 -8.53
N SER A 17 -0.91 1.29 -9.54
CA SER A 17 -1.47 0.16 -10.28
C SER A 17 -0.41 -0.58 -11.10
N ALA A 18 0.60 0.13 -11.59
CA ALA A 18 1.70 -0.44 -12.38
C ALA A 18 2.78 -1.11 -11.51
N ALA A 19 3.20 -0.46 -10.43
CA ALA A 19 4.39 -0.83 -9.66
C ALA A 19 4.18 -0.89 -8.14
N GLY A 20 3.02 -0.53 -7.62
CA GLY A 20 2.76 -0.50 -6.17
C GLY A 20 3.47 0.64 -5.42
N GLY A 21 3.82 1.73 -6.13
CA GLY A 21 4.63 2.82 -5.61
C GLY A 21 3.90 4.18 -5.48
N GLY A 22 2.57 4.22 -5.48
CA GLY A 22 1.80 5.46 -5.48
C GLY A 22 2.14 6.45 -4.37
N GLY A 23 2.45 5.94 -3.18
CA GLY A 23 2.87 6.76 -2.04
C GLY A 23 4.15 7.58 -2.27
N LEU A 24 5.02 7.17 -3.20
CA LEU A 24 6.21 7.94 -3.58
C LEU A 24 5.87 9.30 -4.20
N ILE A 25 4.71 9.40 -4.80
CA ILE A 25 4.25 10.62 -5.49
C ILE A 25 3.26 11.39 -4.61
N SER A 26 2.29 10.68 -4.03
CA SER A 26 1.21 11.33 -3.27
C SER A 26 1.69 11.98 -1.99
N LEU A 27 2.57 11.35 -1.19
CA LEU A 27 3.06 11.95 0.06
C LEU A 27 3.83 13.27 -0.16
N PRO A 28 4.84 13.32 -1.06
CA PRO A 28 5.47 14.61 -1.39
C PRO A 28 4.48 15.65 -1.91
N ALA A 29 3.51 15.25 -2.75
CA ALA A 29 2.53 16.18 -3.28
C ALA A 29 1.71 16.86 -2.18
N TYR A 30 1.24 16.12 -1.18
CA TYR A 30 0.54 16.67 -0.03
C TYR A 30 1.44 17.62 0.80
N LEU A 31 2.72 17.26 1.00
CA LEU A 31 3.67 18.12 1.71
C LEU A 31 3.95 19.41 0.93
N PHE A 32 4.16 19.35 -0.39
CA PHE A 32 4.33 20.55 -1.25
C PHE A 32 3.08 21.42 -1.27
N ALA A 33 1.92 20.83 -1.11
CA ALA A 33 0.67 21.56 -0.94
C ALA A 33 0.54 22.25 0.43
N GLY A 34 1.53 22.11 1.31
CA GLY A 34 1.57 22.77 2.61
C GLY A 34 0.81 22.08 3.74
N LEU A 35 0.40 20.82 3.56
CA LEU A 35 -0.20 20.07 4.66
C LEU A 35 0.85 19.75 5.73
N PRO A 36 0.52 19.90 7.03
CA PRO A 36 1.36 19.38 8.10
C PRO A 36 1.57 17.88 7.93
N VAL A 37 2.72 17.36 8.38
CA VAL A 37 3.15 15.98 8.07
C VAL A 37 2.13 14.94 8.53
N HIS A 38 1.63 15.02 9.75
CA HIS A 38 0.63 14.08 10.27
C HIS A 38 -0.68 14.09 9.46
N TYR A 39 -1.15 15.28 9.06
CA TYR A 39 -2.31 15.43 8.17
C TYR A 39 -2.04 14.86 6.77
N THR A 40 -0.81 14.98 6.28
CA THR A 40 -0.37 14.36 5.03
C THR A 40 -0.53 12.84 5.09
N TYR A 41 -0.03 12.21 6.15
CA TYR A 41 -0.18 10.76 6.35
C TYR A 41 -1.66 10.34 6.42
N GLY A 42 -2.44 11.00 7.27
CA GLY A 42 -3.86 10.66 7.46
C GLY A 42 -4.68 10.84 6.18
N THR A 43 -4.50 11.95 5.46
CA THR A 43 -5.22 12.25 4.22
C THR A 43 -4.80 11.29 3.10
N ASN A 44 -3.50 10.96 3.01
CA ASN A 44 -3.01 9.97 2.06
C ASN A 44 -3.58 8.58 2.34
N LYS A 45 -3.63 8.14 3.60
CA LYS A 45 -4.20 6.84 3.99
C LYS A 45 -5.69 6.76 3.70
N PHE A 46 -6.44 7.86 3.84
CA PHE A 46 -7.84 7.92 3.43
C PHE A 46 -7.99 7.67 1.91
N SER A 47 -7.24 8.41 1.09
CA SER A 47 -7.28 8.25 -0.37
C SER A 47 -6.83 6.86 -0.79
N ALA A 48 -5.76 6.34 -0.17
CA ALA A 48 -5.24 5.01 -0.45
C ALA A 48 -6.21 3.89 -0.03
N ALA A 49 -6.90 4.01 1.11
CA ALA A 49 -7.92 3.06 1.55
C ALA A 49 -9.06 2.96 0.53
N CYS A 50 -9.55 4.09 0.04
CA CYS A 50 -10.57 4.12 -1.01
C CYS A 50 -10.07 3.40 -2.28
N GLY A 51 -8.90 3.76 -2.80
CA GLY A 51 -8.33 3.17 -4.01
C GLY A 51 -8.06 1.66 -3.87
N THR A 52 -7.48 1.23 -2.74
CA THR A 52 -7.19 -0.19 -2.51
C THR A 52 -8.44 -1.03 -2.31
N THR A 53 -9.55 -0.47 -1.82
CA THR A 53 -10.83 -1.16 -1.73
C THR A 53 -11.30 -1.62 -3.11
N PHE A 54 -11.34 -0.72 -4.07
CA PHE A 54 -11.76 -1.05 -5.43
C PHE A 54 -10.77 -1.99 -6.13
N ALA A 55 -9.46 -1.74 -5.98
CA ALA A 55 -8.45 -2.62 -6.56
C ALA A 55 -8.56 -4.05 -6.00
N THR A 56 -8.73 -4.20 -4.69
CA THR A 56 -8.89 -5.52 -4.05
C THR A 56 -10.16 -6.23 -4.54
N ALA A 57 -11.28 -5.49 -4.67
CA ALA A 57 -12.53 -6.04 -5.21
C ALA A 57 -12.36 -6.57 -6.63
N GLN A 58 -11.62 -5.88 -7.50
CA GLN A 58 -11.33 -6.33 -8.86
C GLN A 58 -10.49 -7.62 -8.87
N PHE A 59 -9.43 -7.71 -8.05
CA PHE A 59 -8.62 -8.93 -7.94
C PHE A 59 -9.42 -10.10 -7.38
N PHE A 60 -10.32 -9.84 -6.44
CA PHE A 60 -11.23 -10.85 -5.89
C PHE A 60 -12.18 -11.39 -6.97
N GLN A 61 -12.83 -10.49 -7.73
CA GLN A 61 -13.76 -10.89 -8.80
C GLN A 61 -13.08 -11.71 -9.91
N LYS A 62 -11.82 -11.39 -10.22
CA LYS A 62 -11.02 -12.10 -11.24
C LYS A 62 -10.37 -13.40 -10.72
N GLY A 63 -10.61 -13.77 -9.45
CA GLY A 63 -10.01 -14.97 -8.83
C GLY A 63 -8.48 -14.94 -8.79
N ALA A 64 -7.89 -13.75 -8.82
CA ALA A 64 -6.45 -13.53 -8.93
C ALA A 64 -5.78 -13.38 -7.56
N MET A 65 -6.17 -14.19 -6.59
CA MET A 65 -5.59 -14.20 -5.23
C MET A 65 -5.81 -15.53 -4.53
N ASN A 66 -4.93 -15.87 -3.59
CA ASN A 66 -5.17 -16.96 -2.63
C ASN A 66 -5.83 -16.36 -1.38
N ILE A 67 -7.15 -16.50 -1.27
CA ILE A 67 -7.97 -15.86 -0.22
C ILE A 67 -7.47 -16.24 1.19
N ARG A 68 -7.11 -17.51 1.41
CA ARG A 68 -6.69 -17.97 2.74
C ARG A 68 -5.38 -17.31 3.18
N VAL A 69 -4.40 -17.27 2.28
CA VAL A 69 -3.11 -16.62 2.54
C VAL A 69 -3.29 -15.11 2.61
N GLY A 70 -4.07 -14.51 1.71
CA GLY A 70 -4.36 -13.09 1.71
C GLY A 70 -5.00 -12.61 3.01
N LEU A 71 -5.98 -13.34 3.56
CA LEU A 71 -6.62 -13.00 4.82
C LEU A 71 -5.68 -13.12 6.03
N LEU A 72 -4.84 -14.16 6.08
CA LEU A 72 -3.82 -14.27 7.14
C LEU A 72 -2.83 -13.12 7.09
N ALA A 73 -2.33 -12.79 5.90
CA ALA A 73 -1.45 -11.63 5.72
C ALA A 73 -2.17 -10.32 6.07
N ALA A 74 -3.46 -10.18 5.76
CA ALA A 74 -4.26 -9.02 6.12
C ALA A 74 -4.36 -8.82 7.64
N VAL A 75 -4.59 -9.90 8.40
CA VAL A 75 -4.60 -9.85 9.88
C VAL A 75 -3.25 -9.36 10.42
N GLY A 76 -2.14 -9.95 9.96
CA GLY A 76 -0.81 -9.49 10.33
C GLY A 76 -0.58 -8.02 9.94
N SER A 77 -0.98 -7.66 8.73
CA SER A 77 -0.81 -6.30 8.20
C SER A 77 -1.63 -5.26 8.96
N PHE A 78 -2.85 -5.60 9.34
CA PHE A 78 -3.69 -4.73 10.16
C PHE A 78 -3.02 -4.42 11.50
N VAL A 79 -2.54 -5.44 12.22
CA VAL A 79 -1.83 -5.27 13.50
C VAL A 79 -0.54 -4.48 13.30
N GLY A 80 0.28 -4.86 12.33
CA GLY A 80 1.53 -4.15 12.04
C GLY A 80 1.32 -2.68 11.70
N SER A 81 0.35 -2.38 10.85
CA SER A 81 0.07 -1.02 10.41
C SER A 81 -0.55 -0.16 11.53
N ALA A 82 -1.39 -0.74 12.39
CA ALA A 82 -1.88 -0.05 13.58
C ALA A 82 -0.72 0.34 14.49
N LEU A 83 0.21 -0.57 14.75
CA LEU A 83 1.43 -0.28 15.53
C LEU A 83 2.29 0.79 14.86
N GLY A 84 2.53 0.66 13.54
CA GLY A 84 3.33 1.61 12.76
C GLY A 84 2.75 3.02 12.78
N SER A 85 1.44 3.16 12.56
CA SER A 85 0.77 4.47 12.59
C SER A 85 0.74 5.09 14.00
N HIS A 86 0.65 4.28 15.05
CA HIS A 86 0.82 4.78 16.42
C HIS A 86 2.24 5.32 16.66
N ILE A 87 3.27 4.63 16.15
CA ILE A 87 4.65 5.14 16.23
C ILE A 87 4.77 6.50 15.52
N VAL A 88 4.16 6.65 14.33
CA VAL A 88 4.14 7.93 13.61
C VAL A 88 3.53 9.06 14.45
N LEU A 89 2.46 8.80 15.19
CA LEU A 89 1.84 9.80 16.06
C LEU A 89 2.75 10.29 17.21
N LEU A 90 3.71 9.46 17.61
CA LEU A 90 4.67 9.80 18.68
C LEU A 90 5.91 10.57 18.16
N LEU A 91 6.13 10.59 16.84
CA LEU A 91 7.28 11.22 16.23
C LEU A 91 7.00 12.69 15.91
N SER A 92 8.03 13.53 16.06
CA SER A 92 7.92 14.94 15.66
C SER A 92 7.89 15.12 14.16
N ASP A 93 7.29 16.22 13.70
CA ASP A 93 7.24 16.60 12.28
C ASP A 93 8.63 16.60 11.62
N GLN A 94 9.66 17.06 12.37
CA GLN A 94 11.02 17.11 11.84
C GLN A 94 11.59 15.71 11.58
N VAL A 95 11.38 14.76 12.51
CA VAL A 95 11.80 13.37 12.35
C VAL A 95 11.08 12.75 11.17
N LEU A 96 9.76 12.91 11.07
CA LEU A 96 8.96 12.36 9.96
C LEU A 96 9.39 12.91 8.60
N ARG A 97 9.67 14.23 8.50
CA ARG A 97 10.19 14.83 7.26
C ARG A 97 11.54 14.24 6.87
N THR A 98 12.45 14.09 7.83
CA THR A 98 13.76 13.49 7.58
C THR A 98 13.64 12.04 7.15
N MET A 99 12.77 11.26 7.81
CA MET A 99 12.49 9.88 7.44
C MET A 99 11.93 9.78 6.01
N MET A 100 11.00 10.64 5.63
CA MET A 100 10.48 10.69 4.25
C MET A 100 11.58 10.99 3.24
N LEU A 101 12.44 11.99 3.51
CA LEU A 101 13.54 12.36 2.62
C LEU A 101 14.52 11.20 2.36
N ILE A 102 14.70 10.31 3.33
CA ILE A 102 15.56 9.13 3.20
C ILE A 102 14.81 7.97 2.53
N ILE A 103 13.62 7.67 3.01
CA ILE A 103 12.86 6.47 2.59
C ILE A 103 12.32 6.60 1.15
N LEU A 104 11.90 7.80 0.72
CA LEU A 104 11.35 7.97 -0.62
C LEU A 104 12.36 7.63 -1.72
N PRO A 105 13.61 8.14 -1.70
CA PRO A 105 14.63 7.73 -2.67
C PRO A 105 15.00 6.24 -2.57
N VAL A 106 15.12 5.71 -1.34
CA VAL A 106 15.45 4.29 -1.12
C VAL A 106 14.35 3.40 -1.70
N ALA A 107 13.09 3.69 -1.39
CA ALA A 107 11.97 2.93 -1.94
C ALA A 107 11.88 3.06 -3.47
N ALA A 108 12.14 4.25 -4.03
CA ALA A 108 12.17 4.45 -5.47
C ALA A 108 13.26 3.59 -6.14
N VAL A 109 14.47 3.58 -5.59
CA VAL A 109 15.57 2.72 -6.09
C VAL A 109 15.21 1.25 -6.01
N LEU A 110 14.65 0.78 -4.89
CA LEU A 110 14.26 -0.62 -4.72
C LEU A 110 13.15 -1.04 -5.69
N ILE A 111 12.18 -0.15 -5.97
CA ILE A 111 11.11 -0.40 -6.95
C ILE A 111 11.67 -0.47 -8.37
N LEU A 112 12.60 0.43 -8.72
CA LEU A 112 13.24 0.45 -10.04
C LEU A 112 14.23 -0.70 -10.23
N TRP A 113 14.89 -1.13 -9.16
CA TRP A 113 15.84 -2.24 -9.19
C TRP A 113 15.17 -3.61 -9.22
N ARG A 114 13.87 -3.66 -9.11
CA ARG A 114 13.08 -4.89 -9.24
C ARG A 114 13.30 -5.51 -10.62
N ARG A 115 14.21 -6.48 -10.68
CA ARG A 115 14.47 -7.29 -11.88
C ARG A 115 13.77 -8.65 -11.75
N ASP A 116 13.20 -9.10 -12.84
CA ASP A 116 12.80 -10.47 -13.17
C ASP A 116 12.35 -11.35 -11.99
N LEU A 117 11.20 -11.00 -11.38
CA LEU A 117 10.55 -11.91 -10.46
C LEU A 117 10.03 -13.12 -11.26
N PRO A 118 10.20 -14.36 -10.75
CA PRO A 118 9.68 -15.54 -11.40
C PRO A 118 8.16 -15.45 -11.52
N ASP A 119 7.64 -15.68 -12.70
CA ASP A 119 6.19 -15.68 -13.00
C ASP A 119 5.61 -17.11 -13.00
N GLU A 120 6.34 -18.07 -12.50
CA GLU A 120 5.89 -19.43 -12.32
C GLU A 120 5.28 -19.62 -10.93
N ASN A 121 4.08 -20.18 -10.87
CA ASN A 121 3.46 -20.56 -9.61
C ASN A 121 4.11 -21.85 -9.08
N ARG A 122 4.87 -21.73 -8.00
CA ARG A 122 5.51 -22.84 -7.28
C ARG A 122 4.76 -23.22 -6.01
N ASP A 123 3.64 -22.54 -5.74
CA ASP A 123 2.79 -22.87 -4.60
C ASP A 123 2.02 -24.18 -4.89
N ASP A 124 2.09 -25.12 -3.96
CA ASP A 124 1.40 -26.42 -4.03
C ASP A 124 -0.10 -26.33 -3.68
N GLY A 125 -0.61 -25.11 -3.43
CA GLY A 125 -1.99 -24.85 -3.06
C GLY A 125 -2.36 -25.29 -1.62
N THR A 126 -1.43 -25.92 -0.89
CA THR A 126 -1.69 -26.39 0.48
C THR A 126 -1.38 -25.30 1.51
N LEU A 127 -2.29 -25.08 2.46
CA LEU A 127 -2.06 -24.19 3.59
C LEU A 127 -1.65 -25.03 4.81
N ASN A 128 -0.37 -25.07 5.10
CA ASN A 128 0.16 -25.68 6.32
C ASN A 128 0.51 -24.61 7.38
N ALA A 129 0.81 -25.02 8.60
CA ALA A 129 1.13 -24.12 9.70
C ALA A 129 2.32 -23.19 9.39
N LYS A 130 3.33 -23.68 8.66
CA LYS A 130 4.50 -22.88 8.27
C LYS A 130 4.10 -21.77 7.30
N LYS A 131 3.31 -22.08 6.27
CA LYS A 131 2.80 -21.08 5.31
C LYS A 131 1.88 -20.07 6.00
N ALA A 132 1.02 -20.52 6.92
CA ALA A 132 0.17 -19.62 7.69
C ALA A 132 0.99 -18.65 8.57
N ALA A 133 1.99 -19.16 9.29
CA ALA A 133 2.89 -18.32 10.08
C ALA A 133 3.68 -17.35 9.20
N LEU A 134 4.16 -17.79 8.03
CA LEU A 134 4.87 -16.96 7.09
C LEU A 134 3.97 -15.84 6.52
N ALA A 135 2.71 -16.15 6.17
CA ALA A 135 1.76 -15.14 5.71
C ALA A 135 1.49 -14.07 6.77
N LEU A 136 1.29 -14.47 8.02
CA LEU A 136 1.14 -13.57 9.16
C LEU A 136 2.40 -12.70 9.36
N ALA A 137 3.60 -13.29 9.29
CA ALA A 137 4.87 -12.58 9.46
C ALA A 137 5.11 -11.58 8.33
N ILE A 138 4.86 -11.96 7.07
CA ILE A 138 4.90 -11.06 5.90
C ILE A 138 3.92 -9.90 6.12
N GLY A 139 2.68 -10.21 6.53
CA GLY A 139 1.67 -9.21 6.81
C GLY A 139 2.13 -8.25 7.91
N LEU A 140 2.58 -8.76 9.05
CA LEU A 140 3.02 -7.95 10.19
C LEU A 140 4.19 -7.03 9.82
N GLY A 141 5.22 -7.57 9.19
CA GLY A 141 6.42 -6.80 8.82
C GLY A 141 6.13 -5.72 7.77
N ILE A 142 5.44 -6.10 6.70
CA ILE A 142 5.08 -5.15 5.63
C ILE A 142 4.01 -4.15 6.13
N GLY A 143 3.06 -4.60 6.94
CA GLY A 143 2.07 -3.72 7.56
C GLY A 143 2.70 -2.69 8.49
N LEU A 144 3.67 -3.10 9.32
CA LEU A 144 4.43 -2.19 10.17
C LEU A 144 5.17 -1.13 9.33
N TYR A 145 5.86 -1.57 8.26
CA TYR A 145 6.49 -0.68 7.31
C TYR A 145 5.49 0.29 6.68
N ASP A 146 4.34 -0.20 6.23
CA ASP A 146 3.29 0.61 5.61
C ASP A 146 2.65 1.61 6.58
N GLY A 147 2.52 1.23 7.85
CA GLY A 147 2.03 2.11 8.90
C GLY A 147 2.99 3.27 9.22
N ILE A 148 4.31 3.04 9.11
CA ILE A 148 5.34 4.05 9.38
C ILE A 148 5.63 4.90 8.13
N PHE A 149 5.78 4.28 6.97
CA PHE A 149 6.27 4.92 5.74
C PHE A 149 5.24 4.95 4.62
N GLY A 150 4.72 3.80 4.20
CA GLY A 150 3.74 3.62 3.13
C GLY A 150 4.30 3.39 1.73
N PRO A 151 5.25 4.18 1.20
CA PRO A 151 5.72 4.04 -0.16
C PRO A 151 6.34 2.67 -0.47
N GLY A 152 5.94 2.05 -1.58
CA GLY A 152 6.51 0.78 -2.03
C GLY A 152 5.91 -0.49 -1.40
N THR A 153 4.97 -0.36 -0.48
CA THR A 153 4.32 -1.49 0.20
C THR A 153 3.81 -2.57 -0.76
N GLY A 154 3.15 -2.17 -1.84
CA GLY A 154 2.66 -3.11 -2.86
C GLY A 154 3.79 -3.89 -3.53
N THR A 155 4.90 -3.22 -3.84
CA THR A 155 6.09 -3.89 -4.42
C THR A 155 6.72 -4.87 -3.44
N PHE A 156 6.89 -4.47 -2.17
CA PHE A 156 7.45 -5.36 -1.14
C PHE A 156 6.55 -6.57 -0.88
N ALA A 157 5.23 -6.37 -0.90
CA ALA A 157 4.28 -7.48 -0.78
C ALA A 157 4.40 -8.46 -1.95
N ILE A 158 4.47 -7.97 -3.20
CA ILE A 158 4.64 -8.82 -4.36
C ILE A 158 5.96 -9.59 -4.27
N ILE A 159 7.07 -8.93 -3.95
CA ILE A 159 8.37 -9.58 -3.78
C ILE A 159 8.29 -10.67 -2.71
N ALA A 160 7.74 -10.36 -1.53
CA ALA A 160 7.65 -11.33 -0.45
C ALA A 160 6.77 -12.54 -0.81
N PHE A 161 5.61 -12.33 -1.41
CA PHE A 161 4.73 -13.43 -1.81
C PHE A 161 5.32 -14.27 -2.93
N THR A 162 6.03 -13.65 -3.88
CA THR A 162 6.66 -14.39 -4.98
C THR A 162 7.89 -15.16 -4.50
N THR A 163 8.78 -14.52 -3.73
CA THR A 163 10.07 -15.13 -3.35
C THR A 163 9.94 -16.10 -2.16
N LEU A 164 9.13 -15.77 -1.15
CA LEU A 164 9.04 -16.56 0.07
C LEU A 164 7.90 -17.60 0.04
N MET A 165 6.84 -17.32 -0.72
CA MET A 165 5.69 -18.23 -0.79
C MET A 165 5.53 -18.92 -2.16
N GLY A 166 6.29 -18.50 -3.18
CA GLY A 166 6.30 -19.12 -4.49
C GLY A 166 5.09 -18.84 -5.37
N PHE A 167 4.33 -17.78 -5.09
CA PHE A 167 3.20 -17.37 -5.93
C PHE A 167 3.69 -16.71 -7.24
N ASP A 168 2.92 -16.93 -8.31
CA ASP A 168 3.05 -16.14 -9.53
C ASP A 168 2.76 -14.65 -9.28
N LEU A 169 3.20 -13.80 -10.21
CA LEU A 169 3.05 -12.33 -10.07
C LEU A 169 1.60 -11.88 -9.91
N ARG A 170 0.66 -12.56 -10.59
CA ARG A 170 -0.76 -12.21 -10.54
C ARG A 170 -1.34 -12.48 -9.15
N THR A 171 -1.12 -13.68 -8.63
CA THR A 171 -1.58 -14.11 -7.29
C THR A 171 -0.87 -13.31 -6.19
N ALA A 172 0.44 -13.08 -6.32
CA ALA A 172 1.21 -12.27 -5.38
C ALA A 172 0.70 -10.82 -5.33
N ASN A 173 0.34 -10.22 -6.47
CA ASN A 173 -0.24 -8.88 -6.54
C ASN A 173 -1.63 -8.84 -5.87
N GLY A 174 -2.49 -9.83 -6.15
CA GLY A 174 -3.80 -9.94 -5.50
C GLY A 174 -3.71 -10.05 -3.99
N ASN A 175 -2.85 -10.94 -3.46
CA ASN A 175 -2.58 -11.07 -2.03
C ASN A 175 -1.98 -9.77 -1.45
N GLY A 176 -1.10 -9.11 -2.20
CA GLY A 176 -0.53 -7.81 -1.84
C GLY A 176 -1.59 -6.71 -1.72
N LYS A 177 -2.62 -6.71 -2.58
CA LYS A 177 -3.74 -5.75 -2.48
C LYS A 177 -4.59 -5.98 -1.23
N VAL A 178 -4.85 -7.25 -0.86
CA VAL A 178 -5.57 -7.58 0.39
C VAL A 178 -4.78 -7.13 1.63
N LEU A 179 -3.48 -7.41 1.65
CA LEU A 179 -2.56 -6.96 2.70
C LEU A 179 -2.56 -5.43 2.80
N ASN A 180 -2.41 -4.73 1.67
CA ASN A 180 -2.35 -3.26 1.62
C ASN A 180 -3.71 -2.62 1.99
N LEU A 181 -4.83 -3.26 1.65
CA LEU A 181 -6.15 -2.83 2.09
C LEU A 181 -6.24 -2.83 3.62
N ALA A 182 -5.85 -3.93 4.26
CA ALA A 182 -5.87 -4.07 5.70
C ALA A 182 -4.98 -3.03 6.40
N SER A 183 -3.76 -2.80 5.90
CA SER A 183 -2.84 -1.81 6.46
C SER A 183 -3.37 -0.38 6.30
N ASN A 184 -3.94 -0.04 5.14
CA ASN A 184 -4.52 1.28 4.92
C ASN A 184 -5.70 1.56 5.84
N TYR A 185 -6.60 0.59 6.06
CA TYR A 185 -7.71 0.76 6.99
C TYR A 185 -7.25 0.86 8.45
N ALA A 186 -6.25 0.07 8.87
CA ALA A 186 -5.69 0.13 10.21
C ALA A 186 -5.09 1.51 10.50
N SER A 187 -4.22 2.01 9.61
CA SER A 187 -3.65 3.35 9.72
C SER A 187 -4.71 4.44 9.62
N LEU A 188 -5.65 4.31 8.67
CA LEU A 188 -6.74 5.27 8.52
C LEU A 188 -7.56 5.39 9.81
N PHE A 189 -7.90 4.27 10.43
CA PHE A 189 -8.62 4.29 11.71
C PHE A 189 -7.82 5.04 12.78
N THR A 190 -6.52 4.78 12.89
CA THR A 190 -5.63 5.49 13.81
C THR A 190 -5.65 7.01 13.57
N TYR A 191 -5.52 7.44 12.31
CA TYR A 191 -5.52 8.88 11.98
C TYR A 191 -6.89 9.53 12.10
N LEU A 192 -7.98 8.81 11.81
CA LEU A 192 -9.35 9.31 12.02
C LEU A 192 -9.64 9.59 13.49
N MET A 193 -9.27 8.66 14.37
CA MET A 193 -9.46 8.82 15.82
C MET A 193 -8.67 10.01 16.38
N ASN A 194 -7.62 10.45 15.71
CA ASN A 194 -6.81 11.60 16.07
C ASN A 194 -7.15 12.88 15.27
N GLY A 195 -8.21 12.87 14.45
CA GLY A 195 -8.65 14.05 13.68
C GLY A 195 -7.66 14.51 12.59
N LEU A 196 -6.80 13.62 12.09
CA LEU A 196 -5.70 13.95 11.18
C LEU A 196 -6.03 13.72 9.70
N VAL A 197 -7.31 13.66 9.34
CA VAL A 197 -7.76 13.48 7.96
C VAL A 197 -8.45 14.75 7.46
N VAL A 198 -7.95 15.28 6.34
CA VAL A 198 -8.50 16.48 5.69
C VAL A 198 -9.44 16.05 4.57
N PHE A 199 -10.71 15.81 4.90
CA PHE A 199 -11.70 15.23 3.96
C PHE A 199 -11.93 16.05 2.70
N HIS A 200 -11.96 17.39 2.77
CA HIS A 200 -12.18 18.24 1.60
C HIS A 200 -11.05 18.15 0.56
N ILE A 201 -9.87 17.66 0.96
CA ILE A 201 -8.75 17.33 0.07
C ILE A 201 -8.77 15.84 -0.25
N GLY A 202 -8.97 14.99 0.76
CA GLY A 202 -8.90 13.54 0.62
C GLY A 202 -9.97 12.97 -0.33
N ILE A 203 -11.21 13.47 -0.29
CA ILE A 203 -12.30 12.95 -1.12
C ILE A 203 -12.02 13.17 -2.62
N PRO A 204 -11.73 14.40 -3.12
CA PRO A 204 -11.40 14.59 -4.53
C PRO A 204 -10.17 13.78 -4.99
N CYS A 205 -9.15 13.69 -4.12
CA CYS A 205 -7.95 12.90 -4.41
C CYS A 205 -8.25 11.39 -4.49
N ALA A 206 -9.11 10.87 -3.61
CA ALA A 206 -9.54 9.48 -3.64
C ALA A 206 -10.30 9.14 -4.93
N CYS A 207 -11.18 10.05 -5.41
CA CYS A 207 -11.91 9.85 -6.67
C CYS A 207 -10.96 9.70 -7.86
N LEU A 208 -9.92 10.54 -7.96
CA LEU A 208 -8.97 10.45 -9.06
C LEU A 208 -7.99 9.27 -8.94
N LEU A 209 -7.61 8.91 -7.71
CA LEU A 209 -6.78 7.73 -7.49
C LEU A 209 -7.51 6.46 -7.93
N TYR A 210 -8.82 6.38 -7.71
CA TYR A 210 -9.66 5.26 -8.14
C TYR A 210 -9.90 5.23 -9.65
N THR A 211 -10.18 6.38 -10.27
CA THR A 211 -10.51 6.47 -11.70
C THR A 211 -9.28 6.39 -12.61
N SER A 212 -8.08 6.34 -12.04
CA SER A 212 -6.85 6.25 -12.81
C SER A 212 -6.76 4.92 -13.55
N PRO A 213 -6.58 4.93 -14.91
CA PRO A 213 -6.50 3.70 -15.69
C PRO A 213 -5.30 2.87 -15.25
N SER A 214 -5.54 1.57 -15.03
CA SER A 214 -4.45 0.63 -14.73
C SER A 214 -3.80 0.17 -16.04
N PRO A 215 -2.47 0.34 -16.22
CA PRO A 215 -1.78 -0.20 -17.39
C PRO A 215 -1.82 -1.74 -17.43
N ARG A 216 -2.28 -2.38 -16.36
CA ARG A 216 -2.45 -3.85 -16.27
C ARG A 216 -3.87 -4.32 -16.53
N ASP A 217 -4.83 -3.43 -16.76
CA ASP A 217 -6.19 -3.84 -17.12
C ASP A 217 -6.19 -4.58 -18.46
N GLY A 218 -5.27 -4.27 -19.38
CA GLY A 218 -5.02 -5.01 -20.60
C GLY A 218 -4.30 -6.36 -20.43
N LEU A 219 -3.65 -6.62 -19.29
CA LEU A 219 -2.99 -7.90 -18.97
C LEU A 219 -3.92 -8.83 -18.18
N LEU A 220 -5.05 -8.33 -17.71
CA LEU A 220 -6.05 -9.07 -16.94
C LEU A 220 -7.29 -9.40 -17.79
N SER A 221 -7.35 -8.93 -19.03
CA SER A 221 -8.33 -9.30 -20.06
C SER A 221 -7.82 -10.48 -20.87
#